data_237dc87536e043f8764e776a8a900f6f
#
_entry.id   237dc87536e043f8764e776a8a900f6f
#
_cell.length_a   1.000
_cell.length_b   1.000
_cell.length_c   1.000
_cell.angle_alpha   90.00
_cell.angle_beta   90.00
_cell.angle_gamma   90.00
#
_symmetry.space_group_name_H-M   'P 1'
#
loop_
_entity.id
_entity.type
_entity.pdbx_description
1 polymer ?
#
loop_
_entity_poly.entity_id
_entity_poly.type
_entity_poly.pdbx_seq_one_letter_code
_entity_poly.pdbx_strand_id
1 'polypeptide(L)'
;MKIAVLLYPACSLQEITTLTSILCLSFGQSLDYLASENKIYTSEEGLQVIPDFTFKEVQGVVYDCIILPGTQELFVSLYDSRLISFLKNVDIKRTIVAAISSSPMFLGKAGLLRNRYYTGGLYMELVDYFSFLEKENMLHQPVVKDKNVITAIGFAYTIFSQTVLDTLGLELPSDFFLRKNFYSPEELTYHLEASDYQKILQKISQYERCIQE
;
A
#
# COMPACT_ATOMS: atom_id res chain seq x y z
N MET A 1 -5.05 0.20 14.43
CA MET A 1 -5.75 -0.35 13.25
C MET A 1 -5.03 -1.60 12.79
N LYS A 2 -5.73 -2.50 12.12
CA LYS A 2 -5.14 -3.70 11.52
C LYS A 2 -5.07 -3.50 10.00
N ILE A 3 -3.87 -3.41 9.47
CA ILE A 3 -3.64 -3.06 8.06
C ILE A 3 -2.82 -4.16 7.40
N ALA A 4 -3.27 -4.63 6.23
CA ALA A 4 -2.55 -5.61 5.43
C ALA A 4 -1.97 -4.99 4.16
N VAL A 5 -0.81 -5.48 3.75
CA VAL A 5 -0.18 -5.21 2.46
C VAL A 5 -0.03 -6.53 1.73
N LEU A 6 -0.54 -6.64 0.52
CA LEU A 6 -0.46 -7.88 -0.25
C LEU A 6 0.85 -7.92 -1.05
N LEU A 7 1.52 -9.06 -0.97
CA LEU A 7 2.74 -9.36 -1.73
C LEU A 7 2.46 -10.45 -2.76
N TYR A 8 3.01 -10.26 -3.93
CA TYR A 8 2.99 -11.21 -5.06
C TYR A 8 4.20 -11.00 -5.97
N PRO A 9 4.49 -11.89 -6.91
CA PRO A 9 5.66 -11.79 -7.79
C PRO A 9 5.74 -10.42 -8.47
N ALA A 10 6.92 -9.82 -8.49
CA ALA A 10 7.23 -8.53 -9.10
C ALA A 10 6.29 -7.38 -8.69
N CYS A 11 5.82 -7.38 -7.42
CA CYS A 11 5.02 -6.27 -6.91
C CYS A 11 5.84 -4.97 -6.83
N SER A 12 5.20 -3.83 -7.09
CA SER A 12 5.81 -2.50 -7.03
C SER A 12 5.79 -1.95 -5.61
N LEU A 13 6.91 -2.04 -4.92
CA LEU A 13 7.04 -1.45 -3.58
C LEU A 13 7.06 0.08 -3.63
N GLN A 14 7.65 0.65 -4.68
CA GLN A 14 7.72 2.10 -4.89
C GLN A 14 6.33 2.77 -4.84
N GLU A 15 5.30 2.10 -5.36
CA GLU A 15 3.94 2.64 -5.41
C GLU A 15 3.27 2.72 -4.03
N ILE A 16 3.77 1.98 -3.03
CA ILE A 16 3.15 1.89 -1.71
C ILE A 16 4.07 2.32 -0.56
N THR A 17 5.40 2.42 -0.78
CA THR A 17 6.34 2.73 0.32
C THR A 17 6.10 4.09 0.95
N THR A 18 5.63 5.08 0.22
CA THR A 18 5.21 6.37 0.78
C THR A 18 4.10 6.18 1.81
N LEU A 19 3.04 5.46 1.44
CA LEU A 19 1.91 5.17 2.34
C LEU A 19 2.33 4.35 3.56
N THR A 20 3.05 3.24 3.32
CA THR A 20 3.44 2.33 4.41
C THR A 20 4.44 2.98 5.37
N SER A 21 5.37 3.81 4.87
CA SER A 21 6.27 4.59 5.73
C SER A 21 5.52 5.58 6.61
N ILE A 22 4.55 6.31 6.07
CA ILE A 22 3.73 7.25 6.84
C ILE A 22 2.91 6.50 7.91
N LEU A 23 2.27 5.39 7.54
CA LEU A 23 1.52 4.57 8.49
C LEU A 23 2.39 4.10 9.66
N CYS A 24 3.60 3.62 9.38
CA CYS A 24 4.52 3.12 10.41
C CYS A 24 5.17 4.26 11.21
N LEU A 25 5.76 5.25 10.54
CA LEU A 25 6.62 6.24 11.20
C LEU A 25 5.82 7.39 11.81
N SER A 26 4.79 7.89 11.11
CA SER A 26 4.00 9.04 11.59
C SER A 26 2.86 8.60 12.50
N PHE A 27 2.25 7.43 12.24
CA PHE A 27 1.08 6.96 12.98
C PHE A 27 1.32 5.71 13.82
N GLY A 28 2.55 5.18 13.86
CA GLY A 28 2.92 4.02 14.70
C GLY A 28 2.12 2.76 14.40
N GLN A 29 1.59 2.61 13.17
CA GLN A 29 0.83 1.42 12.78
C GLN A 29 1.77 0.26 12.47
N SER A 30 1.39 -0.95 12.89
CA SER A 30 2.00 -2.19 12.41
C SER A 30 1.27 -2.67 11.16
N LEU A 31 2.00 -3.20 10.19
CA LEU A 31 1.46 -3.73 8.94
C LEU A 31 1.70 -5.23 8.89
N ASP A 32 0.67 -5.99 8.47
CA ASP A 32 0.80 -7.42 8.16
C ASP A 32 1.06 -7.57 6.65
N TYR A 33 2.21 -8.11 6.27
CA TYR A 33 2.53 -8.43 4.87
C TYR A 33 2.03 -9.83 4.54
N LEU A 34 1.08 -9.93 3.60
CA LEU A 34 0.38 -11.17 3.29
C LEU A 34 0.69 -11.66 1.88
N ALA A 35 0.82 -12.97 1.71
CA ALA A 35 0.99 -13.57 0.40
C ALA A 35 0.29 -14.93 0.27
N SER A 36 0.28 -15.49 -0.93
CA SER A 36 -0.27 -16.82 -1.20
C SER A 36 0.56 -17.95 -0.57
N GLU A 37 1.86 -17.76 -0.43
CA GLU A 37 2.82 -18.74 0.08
C GLU A 37 3.85 -18.04 0.96
N ASN A 38 4.35 -18.75 1.96
CA ASN A 38 5.48 -18.30 2.76
C ASN A 38 6.79 -18.60 2.01
N LYS A 39 7.20 -17.66 1.14
CA LYS A 39 8.45 -17.73 0.38
C LYS A 39 8.99 -16.33 0.12
N ILE A 40 10.21 -16.24 -0.37
CA ILE A 40 10.79 -14.97 -0.83
C ILE A 40 10.09 -14.56 -2.13
N TYR A 41 9.59 -13.33 -2.15
CA TYR A 41 9.10 -12.64 -3.34
C TYR A 41 10.11 -11.59 -3.77
N THR A 42 10.40 -11.50 -5.06
CA THR A 42 11.23 -10.43 -5.61
C THR A 42 10.30 -9.35 -6.15
N SER A 43 10.47 -8.13 -5.69
CA SER A 43 9.71 -6.96 -6.18
C SER A 43 10.23 -6.52 -7.56
N GLU A 44 9.51 -5.62 -8.24
CA GLU A 44 9.96 -5.09 -9.53
C GLU A 44 11.27 -4.29 -9.42
N GLU A 45 11.57 -3.76 -8.24
CA GLU A 45 12.83 -3.05 -7.94
C GLU A 45 13.99 -4.01 -7.63
N GLY A 46 13.75 -5.33 -7.64
CA GLY A 46 14.75 -6.35 -7.33
C GLY A 46 14.94 -6.64 -5.84
N LEU A 47 14.11 -6.06 -4.96
CA LEU A 47 14.16 -6.30 -3.54
C LEU A 47 13.53 -7.65 -3.18
N GLN A 48 14.16 -8.37 -2.27
CA GLN A 48 13.61 -9.62 -1.74
C GLN A 48 12.80 -9.33 -0.48
N VAL A 49 11.54 -9.75 -0.47
CA VAL A 49 10.61 -9.57 0.64
C VAL A 49 10.00 -10.91 1.04
N ILE A 50 9.76 -11.06 2.33
CA ILE A 50 9.15 -12.26 2.91
C ILE A 50 7.83 -11.81 3.57
N PRO A 51 6.70 -12.51 3.32
CA PRO A 51 5.44 -12.19 3.98
C PRO A 51 5.49 -12.60 5.46
N ASP A 52 4.74 -11.88 6.29
CA ASP A 52 4.53 -12.26 7.70
C ASP A 52 3.59 -13.46 7.80
N PHE A 53 2.56 -13.51 6.93
CA PHE A 53 1.54 -14.56 6.93
C PHE A 53 1.11 -14.91 5.51
N THR A 54 0.62 -16.13 5.36
CA THR A 54 -0.13 -16.54 4.17
C THR A 54 -1.60 -16.15 4.28
N PHE A 55 -2.31 -16.03 3.15
CA PHE A 55 -3.76 -15.79 3.14
C PHE A 55 -4.55 -16.84 3.93
N LYS A 56 -4.03 -18.07 4.01
CA LYS A 56 -4.65 -19.17 4.77
C LYS A 56 -4.56 -18.93 6.27
N GLU A 57 -3.43 -18.45 6.76
CA GLU A 57 -3.19 -18.23 8.19
C GLU A 57 -4.01 -17.07 8.75
N VAL A 58 -4.38 -16.11 7.92
CA VAL A 58 -5.22 -14.97 8.30
C VAL A 58 -6.70 -15.16 7.97
N GLN A 59 -7.13 -16.38 7.66
CA GLN A 59 -8.54 -16.66 7.36
C GLN A 59 -9.44 -16.27 8.54
N GLY A 60 -10.48 -15.48 8.27
CA GLY A 60 -11.40 -14.96 9.29
C GLY A 60 -10.92 -13.70 10.01
N VAL A 61 -9.70 -13.24 9.75
CA VAL A 61 -9.21 -11.95 10.24
C VAL A 61 -9.84 -10.82 9.44
N VAL A 62 -10.38 -9.82 10.15
CA VAL A 62 -10.89 -8.58 9.53
C VAL A 62 -9.82 -7.50 9.62
N TYR A 63 -9.47 -6.95 8.48
CA TYR A 63 -8.55 -5.81 8.37
C TYR A 63 -9.34 -4.51 8.21
N ASP A 64 -8.85 -3.43 8.80
CA ASP A 64 -9.38 -2.08 8.58
C ASP A 64 -9.03 -1.58 7.17
N CYS A 65 -7.83 -1.95 6.69
CA CYS A 65 -7.37 -1.62 5.34
C CYS A 65 -6.55 -2.75 4.74
N ILE A 66 -6.72 -2.99 3.43
CA ILE A 66 -5.90 -3.89 2.61
C ILE A 66 -5.33 -3.09 1.46
N ILE A 67 -3.99 -3.08 1.34
CA ILE A 67 -3.24 -2.32 0.33
C ILE A 67 -2.68 -3.30 -0.71
N LEU A 68 -2.94 -3.02 -1.99
CA LEU A 68 -2.48 -3.80 -3.12
C LEU A 68 -1.58 -2.94 -4.02
N PRO A 69 -0.26 -3.17 -4.08
CA PRO A 69 0.63 -2.54 -5.06
C PRO A 69 0.33 -3.02 -6.48
N GLY A 70 0.88 -2.37 -7.48
CA GLY A 70 0.94 -2.91 -8.83
C GLY A 70 1.89 -4.08 -8.95
N THR A 71 1.98 -4.66 -10.15
CA THR A 71 2.95 -5.71 -10.46
C THR A 71 3.27 -5.78 -11.95
N GLN A 72 4.49 -6.11 -12.29
CA GLN A 72 4.88 -6.45 -13.66
C GLN A 72 4.45 -7.87 -14.07
N GLU A 73 4.33 -8.79 -13.09
CA GLU A 73 3.87 -10.17 -13.31
C GLU A 73 2.35 -10.31 -13.12
N LEU A 74 1.61 -9.41 -13.82
CA LEU A 74 0.17 -9.27 -13.67
C LEU A 74 -0.59 -10.59 -13.79
N PHE A 75 -0.31 -11.38 -14.84
CA PHE A 75 -1.09 -12.59 -15.12
C PHE A 75 -0.76 -13.72 -14.14
N VAL A 76 0.48 -13.81 -13.65
CA VAL A 76 0.85 -14.77 -12.61
C VAL A 76 -0.03 -14.54 -11.36
N SER A 77 -0.16 -13.28 -10.95
CA SER A 77 -0.96 -12.90 -9.79
C SER A 77 -2.47 -12.96 -10.07
N LEU A 78 -2.92 -12.55 -11.26
CA LEU A 78 -4.32 -12.57 -11.65
C LEU A 78 -4.90 -14.00 -11.66
N TYR A 79 -4.09 -15.00 -11.98
CA TYR A 79 -4.49 -16.42 -12.01
C TYR A 79 -4.10 -17.19 -10.75
N ASP A 80 -3.54 -16.52 -9.72
CA ASP A 80 -3.40 -17.14 -8.39
C ASP A 80 -4.76 -17.23 -7.69
N SER A 81 -5.28 -18.45 -7.64
CA SER A 81 -6.61 -18.73 -7.05
C SER A 81 -6.69 -18.37 -5.57
N ARG A 82 -5.57 -18.42 -4.83
CA ARG A 82 -5.52 -18.11 -3.39
C ARG A 82 -5.67 -16.59 -3.16
N LEU A 83 -4.96 -15.78 -3.97
CA LEU A 83 -5.12 -14.32 -3.95
C LEU A 83 -6.57 -13.92 -4.27
N ILE A 84 -7.12 -14.46 -5.36
CA ILE A 84 -8.49 -14.13 -5.78
C ILE A 84 -9.52 -14.64 -4.75
N SER A 85 -9.33 -15.82 -4.18
CA SER A 85 -10.20 -16.32 -3.11
C SER A 85 -10.13 -15.46 -1.85
N PHE A 86 -8.92 -15.02 -1.44
CA PHE A 86 -8.76 -14.11 -0.32
C PHE A 86 -9.55 -12.82 -0.55
N LEU A 87 -9.38 -12.18 -1.71
CA LEU A 87 -10.07 -10.93 -2.05
C LEU A 87 -11.60 -11.11 -2.12
N LYS A 88 -12.11 -12.22 -2.66
CA LYS A 88 -13.55 -12.50 -2.70
C LYS A 88 -14.20 -12.57 -1.32
N ASN A 89 -13.44 -12.94 -0.29
CA ASN A 89 -13.93 -13.06 1.07
C ASN A 89 -13.80 -11.75 1.89
N VAL A 90 -13.26 -10.69 1.30
CA VAL A 90 -13.14 -9.39 1.97
C VAL A 90 -14.52 -8.72 2.08
N ASP A 91 -14.92 -8.40 3.30
CA ASP A 91 -16.12 -7.59 3.54
C ASP A 91 -15.80 -6.09 3.32
N ILE A 92 -16.01 -5.62 2.11
CA ILE A 92 -15.79 -4.21 1.73
C ILE A 92 -16.75 -3.20 2.42
N LYS A 93 -17.72 -3.66 3.21
CA LYS A 93 -18.52 -2.76 4.07
C LYS A 93 -17.75 -2.36 5.33
N ARG A 94 -16.78 -3.17 5.73
CA ARG A 94 -15.98 -2.99 6.95
C ARG A 94 -14.52 -2.71 6.67
N THR A 95 -14.00 -3.12 5.51
CA THR A 95 -12.59 -3.04 5.12
C THR A 95 -12.42 -2.04 3.99
N ILE A 96 -11.48 -1.12 4.12
CA ILE A 96 -11.00 -0.28 3.02
C ILE A 96 -10.08 -1.15 2.16
N VAL A 97 -10.35 -1.19 0.84
CA VAL A 97 -9.49 -1.89 -0.12
C VAL A 97 -8.88 -0.87 -1.06
N ALA A 98 -7.57 -0.73 -0.99
CA ALA A 98 -6.80 0.27 -1.72
C ALA A 98 -5.86 -0.41 -2.72
N ALA A 99 -6.08 -0.22 -4.02
CA ALA A 99 -5.37 -0.87 -5.11
C ALA A 99 -4.79 0.17 -6.08
N ILE A 100 -3.51 0.04 -6.42
CA ILE A 100 -2.81 0.99 -7.29
C ILE A 100 -2.25 0.29 -8.53
N SER A 101 -2.12 1.04 -9.63
CA SER A 101 -1.48 0.59 -10.89
C SER A 101 -2.26 -0.55 -11.57
N SER A 102 -1.70 -1.72 -11.70
CA SER A 102 -2.33 -2.89 -12.32
C SER A 102 -3.23 -3.70 -11.37
N SER A 103 -3.11 -3.51 -10.06
CA SER A 103 -3.81 -4.32 -9.06
C SER A 103 -5.34 -4.14 -9.00
N PRO A 104 -5.97 -3.04 -9.48
CA PRO A 104 -7.43 -2.98 -9.63
C PRO A 104 -8.00 -4.14 -10.46
N MET A 105 -7.21 -4.76 -11.34
CA MET A 105 -7.62 -5.94 -12.10
C MET A 105 -7.93 -7.15 -11.18
N PHE A 106 -7.20 -7.29 -10.08
CA PHE A 106 -7.46 -8.34 -9.08
C PHE A 106 -8.79 -8.10 -8.38
N LEU A 107 -9.11 -6.83 -8.08
CA LEU A 107 -10.39 -6.45 -7.50
C LEU A 107 -11.54 -6.75 -8.45
N GLY A 108 -11.38 -6.42 -9.74
CA GLY A 108 -12.35 -6.77 -10.78
C GLY A 108 -12.63 -8.26 -10.82
N LYS A 109 -11.58 -9.09 -10.91
CA LYS A 109 -11.70 -10.55 -10.96
C LYS A 109 -12.30 -11.15 -9.66
N ALA A 110 -12.07 -10.53 -8.53
CA ALA A 110 -12.69 -10.89 -7.27
C ALA A 110 -14.14 -10.41 -7.13
N GLY A 111 -14.64 -9.58 -8.07
CA GLY A 111 -16.00 -9.02 -8.05
C GLY A 111 -16.17 -7.79 -7.16
N LEU A 112 -15.08 -7.24 -6.64
CA LEU A 112 -15.10 -6.08 -5.74
C LEU A 112 -15.31 -4.75 -6.47
N LEU A 113 -15.16 -4.71 -7.81
CA LEU A 113 -15.44 -3.54 -8.65
C LEU A 113 -16.84 -3.54 -9.27
N ARG A 114 -17.66 -4.57 -9.05
CA ARG A 114 -19.00 -4.64 -9.63
C ARG A 114 -19.84 -3.42 -9.24
N ASN A 115 -20.39 -2.72 -10.23
CA ASN A 115 -21.18 -1.50 -10.07
C ASN A 115 -20.44 -0.40 -9.27
N ARG A 116 -19.13 -0.28 -9.48
CA ARG A 116 -18.30 0.74 -8.83
C ARG A 116 -17.44 1.48 -9.82
N TYR A 117 -17.29 2.78 -9.58
CA TYR A 117 -16.30 3.56 -10.29
C TYR A 117 -14.89 3.17 -9.86
N TYR A 118 -13.97 3.09 -10.80
CA TYR A 118 -12.58 2.74 -10.55
C TYR A 118 -11.64 3.40 -11.57
N THR A 119 -10.35 3.36 -11.30
CA THR A 119 -9.26 3.69 -12.22
C THR A 119 -8.12 2.69 -12.03
N GLY A 120 -7.09 2.77 -12.86
CA GLY A 120 -5.88 1.95 -12.75
C GLY A 120 -4.94 2.15 -13.92
N GLY A 121 -3.72 1.64 -13.80
CA GLY A 121 -2.75 1.55 -14.89
C GLY A 121 -3.08 0.36 -15.79
N LEU A 122 -4.24 0.36 -16.42
CA LEU A 122 -4.75 -0.76 -17.22
C LEU A 122 -4.75 -0.40 -18.70
N TYR A 123 -4.32 -1.34 -19.53
CA TYR A 123 -4.47 -1.23 -20.98
C TYR A 123 -5.93 -1.39 -21.37
N MET A 124 -6.45 -0.51 -22.23
CA MET A 124 -7.86 -0.53 -22.64
C MET A 124 -8.25 -1.83 -23.33
N GLU A 125 -7.32 -2.45 -24.06
CA GLU A 125 -7.52 -3.74 -24.70
C GLU A 125 -7.78 -4.86 -23.66
N LEU A 126 -7.18 -4.78 -22.49
CA LEU A 126 -7.44 -5.72 -21.37
C LEU A 126 -8.76 -5.40 -20.69
N VAL A 127 -9.11 -4.13 -20.55
CA VAL A 127 -10.42 -3.71 -20.04
C VAL A 127 -11.54 -4.21 -20.94
N ASP A 128 -11.36 -4.12 -22.25
CA ASP A 128 -12.32 -4.64 -23.24
C ASP A 128 -12.37 -6.17 -23.26
N TYR A 129 -11.26 -6.85 -23.00
CA TYR A 129 -11.17 -8.32 -23.04
C TYR A 129 -11.81 -8.98 -21.82
N PHE A 130 -11.61 -8.41 -20.62
CA PHE A 130 -12.04 -9.04 -19.39
C PHE A 130 -13.42 -8.55 -18.94
N SER A 131 -14.45 -9.39 -19.10
CA SER A 131 -15.84 -9.09 -18.75
C SER A 131 -16.08 -8.77 -17.26
N PHE A 132 -15.10 -9.01 -16.38
CA PHE A 132 -15.17 -8.63 -14.96
C PHE A 132 -14.75 -7.17 -14.72
N LEU A 133 -14.29 -6.46 -15.75
CA LEU A 133 -14.02 -5.02 -15.73
C LEU A 133 -15.14 -4.30 -16.47
N GLU A 134 -15.94 -3.54 -15.74
CA GLU A 134 -17.04 -2.74 -16.31
C GLU A 134 -16.44 -1.45 -16.88
N LYS A 135 -16.20 -1.42 -18.21
CA LYS A 135 -15.53 -0.32 -18.91
C LYS A 135 -16.21 1.04 -18.68
N GLU A 136 -17.53 1.05 -18.65
CA GLU A 136 -18.35 2.22 -18.40
C GLU A 136 -18.13 2.84 -17.01
N ASN A 137 -17.61 2.06 -16.06
CA ASN A 137 -17.31 2.50 -14.71
C ASN A 137 -15.84 2.93 -14.52
N MET A 138 -15.00 2.72 -15.55
CA MET A 138 -13.61 3.17 -15.50
C MET A 138 -13.51 4.68 -15.73
N LEU A 139 -12.95 5.38 -14.74
CA LEU A 139 -12.74 6.82 -14.81
C LEU A 139 -11.27 7.12 -15.12
N HIS A 140 -11.03 8.05 -16.04
CA HIS A 140 -9.69 8.53 -16.38
C HIS A 140 -9.22 9.61 -15.38
N GLN A 141 -9.04 9.20 -14.12
CA GLN A 141 -8.62 10.05 -13.01
C GLN A 141 -7.42 9.44 -12.31
N PRO A 142 -6.54 10.25 -11.69
CA PRO A 142 -5.38 9.72 -10.97
C PRO A 142 -5.75 8.77 -9.85
N VAL A 143 -6.80 9.08 -9.10
CA VAL A 143 -7.35 8.28 -8.00
C VAL A 143 -8.89 8.34 -8.06
N VAL A 144 -9.53 7.21 -7.83
CA VAL A 144 -10.97 7.09 -7.68
C VAL A 144 -11.26 6.41 -6.35
N LYS A 145 -12.12 7.04 -5.55
CA LYS A 145 -12.68 6.47 -4.33
C LYS A 145 -14.16 6.24 -4.52
N ASP A 146 -14.58 5.00 -4.45
CA ASP A 146 -15.99 4.60 -4.40
C ASP A 146 -16.25 3.86 -3.08
N LYS A 147 -16.78 4.59 -2.10
CA LYS A 147 -17.00 4.12 -0.73
C LYS A 147 -15.69 3.64 -0.09
N ASN A 148 -15.57 2.35 0.22
CA ASN A 148 -14.39 1.72 0.83
C ASN A 148 -13.42 1.11 -0.21
N VAL A 149 -13.66 1.31 -1.50
CA VAL A 149 -12.74 0.90 -2.55
C VAL A 149 -12.03 2.14 -3.10
N ILE A 150 -10.69 2.12 -3.04
CA ILE A 150 -9.83 3.18 -3.56
C ILE A 150 -8.96 2.56 -4.63
N THR A 151 -8.96 3.16 -5.81
CA THR A 151 -8.11 2.71 -6.92
C THR A 151 -7.31 3.89 -7.47
N ALA A 152 -6.11 3.62 -7.98
CA ALA A 152 -5.22 4.66 -8.50
C ALA A 152 -4.39 4.18 -9.68
N ILE A 153 -3.89 5.10 -10.50
CA ILE A 153 -2.85 4.81 -11.48
C ILE A 153 -1.47 4.90 -10.81
N GLY A 154 -0.46 4.17 -11.32
CA GLY A 154 0.81 3.95 -10.63
C GLY A 154 1.56 5.23 -10.23
N PHE A 155 1.65 6.22 -11.12
CA PHE A 155 2.35 7.47 -10.83
C PHE A 155 1.64 8.37 -9.80
N ALA A 156 0.37 8.10 -9.48
CA ALA A 156 -0.42 8.88 -8.53
C ALA A 156 -0.26 8.43 -7.07
N TYR A 157 0.82 7.69 -6.74
CA TYR A 157 1.04 7.09 -5.41
C TYR A 157 0.97 8.10 -4.25
N THR A 158 1.31 9.36 -4.47
CA THR A 158 1.20 10.41 -3.44
C THR A 158 -0.26 10.75 -3.13
N ILE A 159 -1.09 10.99 -4.18
CA ILE A 159 -2.52 11.27 -4.03
C ILE A 159 -3.24 10.02 -3.49
N PHE A 160 -2.84 8.83 -3.95
CA PHE A 160 -3.32 7.56 -3.43
C PHE A 160 -3.06 7.44 -1.92
N SER A 161 -1.83 7.71 -1.49
CA SER A 161 -1.45 7.68 -0.07
C SER A 161 -2.31 8.64 0.76
N GLN A 162 -2.46 9.90 0.32
CA GLN A 162 -3.32 10.87 0.99
C GLN A 162 -4.77 10.38 1.09
N THR A 163 -5.33 9.88 -0.04
CA THR A 163 -6.73 9.40 -0.07
C THR A 163 -6.97 8.22 0.88
N VAL A 164 -6.00 7.30 0.98
CA VAL A 164 -6.09 6.16 1.92
C VAL A 164 -6.03 6.65 3.36
N LEU A 165 -5.07 7.53 3.70
CA LEU A 165 -4.92 8.09 5.04
C LEU A 165 -6.17 8.87 5.48
N ASP A 166 -6.69 9.75 4.63
CA ASP A 166 -7.93 10.50 4.89
C ASP A 166 -9.12 9.55 5.14
N THR A 167 -9.19 8.45 4.37
CA THR A 167 -10.26 7.47 4.51
C THR A 167 -10.14 6.68 5.82
N LEU A 168 -8.90 6.48 6.32
CA LEU A 168 -8.62 5.89 7.63
C LEU A 168 -8.82 6.88 8.79
N GLY A 169 -9.10 8.15 8.51
CA GLY A 169 -9.18 9.21 9.53
C GLY A 169 -7.81 9.62 10.10
N LEU A 170 -6.75 9.43 9.32
CA LEU A 170 -5.37 9.79 9.68
C LEU A 170 -4.99 11.09 8.97
N GLU A 171 -5.00 12.19 9.71
CA GLU A 171 -4.75 13.52 9.16
C GLU A 171 -3.26 13.83 9.10
N LEU A 172 -2.81 14.30 7.94
CA LEU A 172 -1.48 14.86 7.72
C LEU A 172 -1.57 16.38 7.59
N PRO A 173 -0.48 17.12 7.86
CA PRO A 173 -0.40 18.53 7.51
C PRO A 173 -0.75 18.74 6.03
N SER A 174 -1.48 19.80 5.71
CA SER A 174 -1.98 20.08 4.34
C SER A 174 -0.88 20.25 3.30
N ASP A 175 0.33 20.56 3.74
CA ASP A 175 1.53 20.75 2.91
C ASP A 175 2.48 19.55 2.91
N PHE A 176 2.13 18.44 3.57
CA PHE A 176 3.01 17.28 3.73
C PHE A 176 3.56 16.74 2.40
N PHE A 177 2.74 16.72 1.35
CA PHE A 177 3.13 16.26 0.02
C PHE A 177 3.53 17.37 -0.94
N LEU A 178 3.54 18.64 -0.48
CA LEU A 178 3.94 19.75 -1.33
C LEU A 178 5.47 19.73 -1.55
N ARG A 179 5.87 19.71 -2.81
CA ARG A 179 7.27 19.88 -3.19
C ARG A 179 7.55 21.36 -3.39
N LYS A 180 8.58 21.85 -2.70
CA LYS A 180 9.14 23.19 -2.93
C LYS A 180 10.34 23.08 -3.86
N ASN A 181 10.53 24.10 -4.71
CA ASN A 181 11.73 24.18 -5.55
C ASN A 181 12.95 24.69 -4.77
N PHE A 182 12.71 25.41 -3.66
CA PHE A 182 13.73 25.98 -2.79
C PHE A 182 13.33 25.78 -1.33
N TYR A 183 14.33 25.49 -0.51
CA TYR A 183 14.22 25.37 0.95
C TYR A 183 15.17 26.35 1.60
N SER A 184 14.75 26.99 2.68
CA SER A 184 15.66 27.82 3.49
C SER A 184 16.61 26.92 4.30
N PRO A 185 17.76 27.46 4.75
CA PRO A 185 18.65 26.69 5.65
C PRO A 185 17.94 26.19 6.90
N GLU A 186 17.02 26.96 7.45
CA GLU A 186 16.24 26.60 8.64
C GLU A 186 15.33 25.40 8.38
N GLU A 187 14.68 25.33 7.21
CA GLU A 187 13.85 24.19 6.81
C GLU A 187 14.66 22.91 6.57
N LEU A 188 15.96 23.04 6.29
CA LEU A 188 16.90 21.93 6.08
C LEU A 188 17.70 21.58 7.34
N THR A 189 17.49 22.28 8.44
CA THR A 189 18.20 22.07 9.70
C THR A 189 17.25 21.45 10.72
N TYR A 190 17.62 20.25 11.18
CA TYR A 190 16.83 19.53 12.16
C TYR A 190 17.46 19.65 13.54
N HIS A 191 16.64 19.91 14.54
CA HIS A 191 17.05 19.98 15.94
C HIS A 191 16.26 18.94 16.75
N LEU A 192 16.97 18.32 17.69
CA LEU A 192 16.36 17.43 18.66
C LEU A 192 15.87 18.25 19.86
N GLU A 193 14.71 17.86 20.37
CA GLU A 193 14.30 18.32 21.69
C GLU A 193 15.32 17.84 22.73
N ALA A 194 15.59 18.66 23.77
CA ALA A 194 16.63 18.39 24.76
C ALA A 194 16.46 17.01 25.42
N SER A 195 15.22 16.59 25.70
CA SER A 195 14.90 15.28 26.28
C SER A 195 15.26 14.12 25.36
N ASP A 196 15.04 14.27 24.05
CA ASP A 196 15.32 13.23 23.07
C ASP A 196 16.82 13.14 22.76
N TYR A 197 17.51 14.29 22.75
CA TYR A 197 18.95 14.32 22.65
C TYR A 197 19.62 13.53 23.80
N GLN A 198 19.15 13.69 25.05
CA GLN A 198 19.68 12.94 26.19
C GLN A 198 19.44 11.42 26.06
N LYS A 199 18.26 11.00 25.57
CA LYS A 199 17.99 9.58 25.30
C LYS A 199 18.93 9.00 24.25
N ILE A 200 19.19 9.78 23.17
CA ILE A 200 20.11 9.39 22.09
C ILE A 200 21.54 9.26 22.62
N LEU A 201 22.02 10.23 23.43
CA LEU A 201 23.35 10.15 24.04
C LEU A 201 23.51 8.90 24.92
N GLN A 202 22.50 8.55 25.72
CA GLN A 202 22.51 7.32 26.51
C GLN A 202 22.63 6.08 25.63
N LYS A 203 21.87 6.06 24.52
CA LYS A 203 21.89 4.96 23.55
C LYS A 203 23.24 4.84 22.85
N ILE A 204 23.82 5.95 22.42
CA ILE A 204 25.17 5.99 21.83
C ILE A 204 26.19 5.41 22.81
N SER A 205 26.18 5.87 24.08
CA SER A 205 27.11 5.39 25.11
C SER A 205 26.98 3.88 25.41
N GLN A 206 25.78 3.30 25.21
CA GLN A 206 25.61 1.84 25.32
C GLN A 206 26.31 1.11 24.17
N TYR A 207 26.14 1.58 22.92
CA TYR A 207 26.79 0.98 21.76
C TYR A 207 28.31 1.11 21.83
N GLU A 208 28.83 2.27 22.23
CA GLU A 208 30.28 2.49 22.36
C GLU A 208 30.94 1.57 23.39
N ARG A 209 30.22 1.24 24.47
CA ARG A 209 30.72 0.24 25.46
C ARG A 209 30.74 -1.17 24.89
N CYS A 210 29.72 -1.59 24.15
CA CYS A 210 29.68 -2.92 23.54
C CYS A 210 30.74 -3.15 22.45
N ILE A 211 31.32 -2.09 21.87
CA ILE A 211 32.39 -2.21 20.87
C ILE A 211 33.77 -2.34 21.52
N GLN A 212 33.93 -1.94 22.80
CA GLN A 212 35.21 -2.01 23.55
C GLN A 212 35.41 -3.33 24.30
N GLU A 213 34.38 -4.19 24.35
CA GLU A 213 34.42 -5.57 24.84
C GLU A 213 34.64 -6.57 23.67
#